data_d24315904340dd9357bd02d515228172
#
_entry.id   d24315904340dd9357bd02d515228172
#
_cell.length_a   1.000
_cell.length_b   1.000
_cell.length_c   1.000
_cell.angle_alpha   90.00
_cell.angle_beta   90.00
_cell.angle_gamma   90.00
#
_symmetry.space_group_name_H-M   'P 1'
#
loop_
_entity.id
_entity.type
_entity.pdbx_description
1 polymer ?
#
loop_
_entity_poly.entity_id
_entity_poly.type
_entity_poly.pdbx_seq_one_letter_code
_entity_poly.pdbx_strand_id
1 'polypeptide(L)'
;MTTVLIAFSGGLDTSFLTRYCRDAYGATRIITCTVNTGGFSASEAEAIAARSKELGADQHLYREAAQHYYDKIIKYLIFGNVSRDGYPLCVGSERMIIAEACIEACKEFSADMFIHGSTGAGNDQYRFDVAAQVLGQGAILCRAPIREFNITRSFATQYLQECGVRVSEKETNYSYNPGLWGVSIGGKETLRSDGLLPDDAWHGKPVSSMHEMELVLSFKTGTLDKLSYPGECLSSPVAIIQRLTQIGNAFGLGRHYHVGTSVPGKKGRLAYESPAADIIYEAHRTLEKIVLTQAQVTGKKPLADSFGQMIHEAKMFDPFVDDLRSFLESTQRRVTGACTVRLIPNAIKAITATSPFDLLSVKGSTYGEASTAYDGTHAEGSALLHGYEQRLYHSLSSQPSQLSRQ
;
A
#
# COMPACT_ATOMS: atom_id res chain seq x y z
N MET A 1 -25.12 28.32 -10.33
CA MET A 1 -25.50 26.93 -9.99
C MET A 1 -24.28 26.29 -9.35
N THR A 2 -24.41 25.71 -8.15
CA THR A 2 -23.27 25.10 -7.46
C THR A 2 -23.21 23.61 -7.78
N THR A 3 -22.19 23.20 -8.53
CA THR A 3 -21.93 21.78 -8.86
C THR A 3 -20.91 21.21 -7.88
N VAL A 4 -21.27 20.10 -7.24
CA VAL A 4 -20.44 19.42 -6.26
C VAL A 4 -20.08 18.02 -6.79
N LEU A 5 -18.80 17.66 -6.74
CA LEU A 5 -18.34 16.31 -6.98
C LEU A 5 -17.91 15.66 -5.66
N ILE A 6 -18.44 14.48 -5.37
CA ILE A 6 -18.19 13.73 -4.14
C ILE A 6 -17.35 12.50 -4.47
N ALA A 7 -16.20 12.31 -3.81
CA ALA A 7 -15.48 11.05 -3.79
C ALA A 7 -16.36 10.00 -3.08
N PHE A 8 -16.92 9.06 -3.83
CA PHE A 8 -18.01 8.20 -3.39
C PHE A 8 -17.63 6.74 -3.33
N SER A 9 -17.72 6.14 -2.14
CA SER A 9 -17.45 4.72 -1.91
C SER A 9 -18.72 3.89 -1.63
N GLY A 10 -19.89 4.52 -1.55
CA GLY A 10 -21.13 3.86 -1.13
C GLY A 10 -21.24 3.59 0.37
N GLY A 11 -20.20 3.88 1.16
CA GLY A 11 -20.22 3.74 2.62
C GLY A 11 -21.04 4.83 3.32
N LEU A 12 -21.18 4.71 4.65
CA LEU A 12 -22.00 5.60 5.47
C LEU A 12 -21.70 7.09 5.24
N ASP A 13 -20.42 7.48 5.39
CA ASP A 13 -20.01 8.89 5.35
C ASP A 13 -20.28 9.51 3.96
N THR A 14 -19.94 8.81 2.88
CA THR A 14 -20.15 9.31 1.52
C THR A 14 -21.64 9.28 1.12
N SER A 15 -22.41 8.32 1.63
CA SER A 15 -23.86 8.29 1.47
C SER A 15 -24.54 9.49 2.15
N PHE A 16 -24.12 9.81 3.38
CA PHE A 16 -24.58 11.00 4.11
C PHE A 16 -24.27 12.27 3.33
N LEU A 17 -23.03 12.43 2.85
CA LEU A 17 -22.61 13.63 2.10
C LEU A 17 -23.43 13.85 0.83
N THR A 18 -23.83 12.78 0.14
CA THR A 18 -24.65 12.89 -1.08
C THR A 18 -25.99 13.58 -0.83
N ARG A 19 -26.58 13.38 0.36
CA ARG A 19 -27.80 14.09 0.77
C ARG A 19 -27.48 15.45 1.37
N TYR A 20 -26.51 15.49 2.30
CA TYR A 20 -26.23 16.65 3.14
C TYR A 20 -25.67 17.88 2.37
N CYS A 21 -24.95 17.68 1.26
CA CYS A 21 -24.35 18.77 0.51
C CYS A 21 -25.38 19.72 -0.13
N ARG A 22 -26.62 19.27 -0.36
CA ARG A 22 -27.69 20.15 -0.82
C ARG A 22 -28.05 21.18 0.27
N ASP A 23 -28.15 20.73 1.50
CA ASP A 23 -28.53 21.58 2.65
C ASP A 23 -27.35 22.45 3.09
N ALA A 24 -26.15 21.88 3.20
CA ALA A 24 -24.98 22.57 3.74
C ALA A 24 -24.35 23.60 2.78
N TYR A 25 -24.38 23.33 1.47
CA TYR A 25 -23.69 24.16 0.48
C TYR A 25 -24.63 24.72 -0.62
N GLY A 26 -25.92 24.46 -0.53
CA GLY A 26 -26.89 24.87 -1.57
C GLY A 26 -26.57 24.21 -2.93
N ALA A 27 -26.03 22.97 -2.92
CA ALA A 27 -25.66 22.30 -4.14
C ALA A 27 -26.89 22.06 -5.04
N THR A 28 -26.83 22.60 -6.25
CA THR A 28 -27.89 22.43 -7.26
C THR A 28 -27.66 21.21 -8.14
N ARG A 29 -26.41 20.75 -8.24
CA ARG A 29 -26.01 19.53 -8.95
C ARG A 29 -25.02 18.73 -8.11
N ILE A 30 -25.31 17.44 -7.90
CA ILE A 30 -24.44 16.51 -7.18
C ILE A 30 -23.98 15.41 -8.12
N ILE A 31 -22.66 15.33 -8.29
CA ILE A 31 -21.98 14.27 -9.04
C ILE A 31 -21.25 13.41 -8.03
N THR A 32 -21.49 12.10 -8.04
CA THR A 32 -20.68 11.14 -7.28
C THR A 32 -19.64 10.51 -8.20
N CYS A 33 -18.42 10.30 -7.70
CA CYS A 33 -17.34 9.68 -8.43
C CYS A 33 -16.78 8.49 -7.62
N THR A 34 -16.99 7.28 -8.13
CA THR A 34 -16.34 6.07 -7.60
C THR A 34 -15.12 5.76 -8.44
N VAL A 35 -13.97 5.64 -7.77
CA VAL A 35 -12.70 5.29 -8.39
C VAL A 35 -12.32 3.88 -7.94
N ASN A 36 -12.32 2.93 -8.87
CA ASN A 36 -11.91 1.56 -8.61
C ASN A 36 -10.38 1.44 -8.73
N THR A 37 -9.73 1.31 -7.59
CA THR A 37 -8.29 1.02 -7.50
C THR A 37 -7.97 -0.48 -7.48
N GLY A 38 -8.92 -1.32 -7.94
CA GLY A 38 -8.81 -2.78 -7.96
C GLY A 38 -9.42 -3.47 -6.74
N GLY A 39 -10.12 -2.72 -5.87
CA GLY A 39 -10.77 -3.23 -4.66
C GLY A 39 -12.23 -3.64 -4.84
N PHE A 40 -12.87 -3.31 -5.97
CA PHE A 40 -14.28 -3.60 -6.23
C PHE A 40 -14.45 -4.58 -7.39
N SER A 41 -15.33 -5.53 -7.23
CA SER A 41 -15.86 -6.36 -8.34
C SER A 41 -16.87 -5.56 -9.19
N ALA A 42 -17.20 -6.06 -10.37
CA ALA A 42 -18.20 -5.44 -11.23
C ALA A 42 -19.57 -5.33 -10.53
N SER A 43 -19.99 -6.36 -9.79
CA SER A 43 -21.26 -6.36 -9.06
C SER A 43 -21.28 -5.35 -7.90
N GLU A 44 -20.15 -5.16 -7.22
CA GLU A 44 -20.03 -4.14 -6.18
C GLU A 44 -20.06 -2.73 -6.79
N ALA A 45 -19.40 -2.51 -7.92
CA ALA A 45 -19.46 -1.24 -8.65
C ALA A 45 -20.90 -0.88 -9.08
N GLU A 46 -21.66 -1.85 -9.58
CA GLU A 46 -23.09 -1.68 -9.91
C GLU A 46 -23.92 -1.34 -8.68
N ALA A 47 -23.70 -2.02 -7.54
CA ALA A 47 -24.38 -1.74 -6.29
C ALA A 47 -24.07 -0.32 -5.77
N ILE A 48 -22.81 0.13 -5.87
CA ILE A 48 -22.41 1.50 -5.51
C ILE A 48 -23.09 2.53 -6.43
N ALA A 49 -23.17 2.28 -7.72
CA ALA A 49 -23.87 3.14 -8.66
C ALA A 49 -25.37 3.23 -8.37
N ALA A 50 -26.01 2.10 -8.06
CA ALA A 50 -27.42 2.05 -7.65
C ALA A 50 -27.63 2.84 -6.34
N ARG A 51 -26.74 2.69 -5.37
CA ARG A 51 -26.77 3.44 -4.11
C ARG A 51 -26.65 4.94 -4.33
N SER A 52 -25.77 5.37 -5.21
CA SER A 52 -25.64 6.80 -5.58
C SER A 52 -26.95 7.37 -6.11
N LYS A 53 -27.62 6.63 -6.99
CA LYS A 53 -28.92 7.02 -7.56
C LYS A 53 -30.02 7.07 -6.49
N GLU A 54 -30.10 6.08 -5.61
CA GLU A 54 -31.04 6.04 -4.47
C GLU A 54 -30.87 7.29 -3.58
N LEU A 55 -29.63 7.71 -3.37
CA LEU A 55 -29.31 8.92 -2.60
C LEU A 55 -29.61 10.24 -3.32
N GLY A 56 -30.09 10.19 -4.55
CA GLY A 56 -30.50 11.38 -5.31
C GLY A 56 -29.33 12.18 -5.90
N ALA A 57 -28.21 11.52 -6.20
CA ALA A 57 -27.18 12.13 -7.02
C ALA A 57 -27.70 12.35 -8.45
N ASP A 58 -27.35 13.49 -9.06
CA ASP A 58 -27.78 13.83 -10.41
C ASP A 58 -27.00 13.04 -11.46
N GLN A 59 -25.78 12.64 -11.11
CA GLN A 59 -24.91 11.82 -11.95
C GLN A 59 -23.97 10.96 -11.11
N HIS A 60 -23.69 9.73 -11.58
CA HIS A 60 -22.67 8.88 -11.03
C HIS A 60 -21.57 8.62 -12.07
N LEU A 61 -20.32 8.80 -11.67
CA LEU A 61 -19.14 8.51 -12.47
C LEU A 61 -18.44 7.29 -11.90
N TYR A 62 -18.01 6.39 -12.78
CA TYR A 62 -17.12 5.29 -12.45
C TYR A 62 -15.80 5.48 -13.19
N ARG A 63 -14.69 5.37 -12.47
CA ARG A 63 -13.33 5.48 -13.00
C ARG A 63 -12.54 4.22 -12.66
N GLU A 64 -12.05 3.53 -13.68
CA GLU A 64 -11.12 2.41 -13.49
C GLU A 64 -9.70 2.94 -13.35
N ALA A 65 -9.05 2.68 -12.22
CA ALA A 65 -7.74 3.22 -11.88
C ALA A 65 -6.75 2.16 -11.37
N ALA A 66 -7.08 0.88 -11.41
CA ALA A 66 -6.21 -0.18 -10.88
C ALA A 66 -4.85 -0.24 -11.57
N GLN A 67 -4.82 -0.13 -12.91
CA GLN A 67 -3.57 -0.11 -13.68
C GLN A 67 -2.77 1.16 -13.39
N HIS A 68 -3.42 2.31 -13.33
CA HIS A 68 -2.77 3.59 -12.99
C HIS A 68 -2.17 3.55 -11.58
N TYR A 69 -2.87 2.97 -10.60
CA TYR A 69 -2.37 2.76 -9.24
C TYR A 69 -1.14 1.85 -9.24
N TYR A 70 -1.17 0.75 -9.99
CA TYR A 70 -0.01 -0.12 -10.14
C TYR A 70 1.19 0.65 -10.71
N ASP A 71 1.02 1.36 -11.82
CA ASP A 71 2.11 2.03 -12.54
C ASP A 71 2.72 3.19 -11.76
N LYS A 72 1.89 3.95 -11.05
CA LYS A 72 2.33 5.14 -10.31
C LYS A 72 2.90 4.84 -8.93
N ILE A 73 2.42 3.78 -8.27
CA ILE A 73 2.75 3.54 -6.85
C ILE A 73 3.18 2.10 -6.59
N ILE A 74 2.34 1.09 -6.86
CA ILE A 74 2.60 -0.29 -6.42
C ILE A 74 3.90 -0.82 -7.00
N LYS A 75 4.17 -0.56 -8.28
CA LYS A 75 5.42 -0.92 -8.94
C LYS A 75 6.64 -0.49 -8.13
N TYR A 76 6.65 0.73 -7.62
CA TYR A 76 7.76 1.28 -6.84
C TYR A 76 7.78 0.77 -5.39
N LEU A 77 6.62 0.45 -4.82
CA LEU A 77 6.56 -0.29 -3.54
C LEU A 77 7.23 -1.66 -3.69
N ILE A 78 6.99 -2.35 -4.80
CA ILE A 78 7.65 -3.63 -5.11
C ILE A 78 9.16 -3.42 -5.32
N PHE A 79 9.57 -2.46 -6.16
CA PHE A 79 10.99 -2.16 -6.43
C PHE A 79 11.77 -1.88 -5.16
N GLY A 80 11.18 -1.14 -4.22
CA GLY A 80 11.76 -0.81 -2.93
C GLY A 80 11.60 -1.90 -1.87
N ASN A 81 10.73 -2.90 -2.07
CA ASN A 81 10.18 -3.76 -1.01
C ASN A 81 9.70 -2.91 0.19
N VAL A 82 8.95 -1.86 -0.11
CA VAL A 82 8.60 -0.80 0.83
C VAL A 82 7.61 -1.28 1.86
N SER A 83 7.99 -1.22 3.12
CA SER A 83 7.08 -1.42 4.23
C SER A 83 7.40 -0.45 5.36
N ARG A 84 6.38 0.12 5.97
CA ARG A 84 6.51 0.96 7.15
C ARG A 84 6.21 0.13 8.39
N ASP A 85 7.26 -0.28 9.10
CA ASP A 85 7.13 -1.19 10.26
C ASP A 85 6.29 -2.44 9.94
N GLY A 86 6.53 -3.05 8.77
CA GLY A 86 5.80 -4.21 8.27
C GLY A 86 4.52 -3.88 7.48
N TYR A 87 3.96 -2.67 7.59
CA TYR A 87 2.78 -2.25 6.84
C TYR A 87 3.13 -1.84 5.40
N PRO A 88 2.60 -2.53 4.36
CA PRO A 88 3.00 -2.31 2.97
C PRO A 88 2.28 -1.11 2.30
N LEU A 89 1.73 -0.18 3.07
CA LEU A 89 0.99 1.01 2.63
C LEU A 89 -0.26 0.67 1.78
N CYS A 90 -0.90 -0.46 2.03
CA CYS A 90 -1.94 -1.01 1.17
C CYS A 90 -3.15 -0.09 0.94
N VAL A 91 -3.48 0.79 1.87
CA VAL A 91 -4.65 1.67 1.74
C VAL A 91 -4.26 3.14 1.60
N GLY A 92 -3.27 3.58 2.37
CA GLY A 92 -2.88 4.98 2.36
C GLY A 92 -2.41 5.48 0.99
N SER A 93 -1.77 4.62 0.22
CA SER A 93 -1.20 4.98 -1.09
C SER A 93 -2.26 5.16 -2.18
N GLU A 94 -3.35 4.40 -2.16
CA GLU A 94 -4.39 4.49 -3.19
C GLU A 94 -5.20 5.79 -3.13
N ARG A 95 -5.28 6.44 -1.94
CA ARG A 95 -6.05 7.68 -1.76
C ARG A 95 -5.54 8.82 -2.64
N MET A 96 -4.25 8.83 -2.97
CA MET A 96 -3.69 9.83 -3.88
C MET A 96 -4.21 9.63 -5.30
N ILE A 97 -4.33 8.37 -5.76
CA ILE A 97 -4.89 8.02 -7.08
C ILE A 97 -6.40 8.34 -7.15
N ILE A 98 -7.13 8.03 -6.08
CA ILE A 98 -8.56 8.37 -5.99
C ILE A 98 -8.74 9.90 -6.08
N ALA A 99 -7.94 10.67 -5.33
CA ALA A 99 -8.00 12.11 -5.34
C ALA A 99 -7.66 12.69 -6.74
N GLU A 100 -6.59 12.20 -7.39
CA GLU A 100 -6.19 12.58 -8.74
C GLU A 100 -7.36 12.40 -9.72
N ALA A 101 -7.96 11.22 -9.78
CA ALA A 101 -9.09 10.92 -10.67
C ALA A 101 -10.35 11.76 -10.36
N CYS A 102 -10.61 12.04 -9.08
CA CYS A 102 -11.73 12.91 -8.69
C CYS A 102 -11.50 14.38 -9.11
N ILE A 103 -10.28 14.91 -8.96
CA ILE A 103 -9.95 16.28 -9.38
C ILE A 103 -9.99 16.41 -10.91
N GLU A 104 -9.54 15.40 -11.66
CA GLU A 104 -9.71 15.35 -13.12
C GLU A 104 -11.21 15.38 -13.50
N ALA A 105 -12.04 14.59 -12.81
CA ALA A 105 -13.49 14.63 -13.01
C ALA A 105 -14.10 15.98 -12.63
N CYS A 106 -13.61 16.67 -11.58
CA CYS A 106 -14.05 18.03 -11.29
C CYS A 106 -13.80 18.99 -12.46
N LYS A 107 -12.64 18.92 -13.08
CA LYS A 107 -12.30 19.73 -14.25
C LYS A 107 -13.18 19.38 -15.47
N GLU A 108 -13.35 18.08 -15.74
CA GLU A 108 -14.16 17.57 -16.86
C GLU A 108 -15.63 18.05 -16.79
N PHE A 109 -16.21 18.03 -15.57
CA PHE A 109 -17.61 18.37 -15.35
C PHE A 109 -17.82 19.80 -14.83
N SER A 110 -16.77 20.63 -14.79
CA SER A 110 -16.80 21.98 -14.26
C SER A 110 -17.43 22.07 -12.87
N ALA A 111 -17.02 21.16 -11.96
CA ALA A 111 -17.48 21.16 -10.58
C ALA A 111 -16.80 22.28 -9.79
N ASP A 112 -17.60 23.05 -9.05
CA ASP A 112 -17.12 24.15 -8.20
C ASP A 112 -16.42 23.62 -6.93
N MET A 113 -16.89 22.46 -6.45
CA MET A 113 -16.41 21.87 -5.20
C MET A 113 -16.07 20.39 -5.36
N PHE A 114 -14.99 20.00 -4.72
CA PHE A 114 -14.62 18.61 -4.45
C PHE A 114 -14.90 18.26 -3.00
N ILE A 115 -15.69 17.22 -2.75
CA ILE A 115 -16.11 16.81 -1.40
C ILE A 115 -15.56 15.39 -1.12
N HIS A 116 -15.01 15.22 0.08
CA HIS A 116 -14.61 13.91 0.60
C HIS A 116 -15.07 13.67 2.04
N GLY A 117 -15.25 12.41 2.44
CA GLY A 117 -15.78 12.00 3.73
C GLY A 117 -14.73 11.79 4.83
N SER A 118 -13.55 12.39 4.72
CA SER A 118 -12.49 12.16 5.72
C SER A 118 -12.78 12.89 7.02
N THR A 119 -12.46 12.23 8.14
CA THR A 119 -12.52 12.83 9.48
C THR A 119 -11.22 13.57 9.80
N GLY A 120 -11.21 14.38 10.86
CA GLY A 120 -10.02 15.07 11.37
C GLY A 120 -9.00 14.17 12.09
N ALA A 121 -9.28 12.88 12.25
CA ALA A 121 -8.44 11.97 13.02
C ALA A 121 -7.40 11.23 12.17
N GLY A 122 -7.76 10.88 10.92
CA GLY A 122 -6.93 10.07 10.03
C GLY A 122 -6.04 10.88 9.08
N ASN A 123 -5.29 10.17 8.24
CA ASN A 123 -4.38 10.75 7.25
C ASN A 123 -5.06 11.04 5.91
N ASP A 124 -6.23 10.45 5.63
CA ASP A 124 -6.89 10.56 4.32
C ASP A 124 -7.26 12.01 3.99
N GLN A 125 -7.62 12.82 5.00
CA GLN A 125 -7.87 14.25 4.82
C GLN A 125 -6.69 14.96 4.14
N TYR A 126 -5.45 14.68 4.56
CA TYR A 126 -4.26 15.30 3.96
C TYR A 126 -4.10 14.91 2.50
N ARG A 127 -4.37 13.65 2.17
CA ARG A 127 -4.22 13.11 0.82
C ARG A 127 -5.18 13.76 -0.16
N PHE A 128 -6.44 13.91 0.23
CA PHE A 128 -7.45 14.58 -0.58
C PHE A 128 -7.23 16.09 -0.66
N ASP A 129 -6.98 16.74 0.49
CA ASP A 129 -6.77 18.20 0.54
C ASP A 129 -5.52 18.61 -0.27
N VAL A 130 -4.38 17.91 -0.11
CA VAL A 130 -3.15 18.23 -0.85
C VAL A 130 -3.33 17.98 -2.36
N ALA A 131 -3.95 16.86 -2.75
CA ALA A 131 -4.22 16.61 -4.16
C ALA A 131 -5.12 17.71 -4.77
N ALA A 132 -6.16 18.12 -4.06
CA ALA A 132 -7.03 19.20 -4.50
C ALA A 132 -6.29 20.53 -4.61
N GLN A 133 -5.42 20.85 -3.65
CA GLN A 133 -4.60 22.06 -3.66
C GLN A 133 -3.62 22.10 -4.84
N VAL A 134 -2.89 20.99 -5.05
CA VAL A 134 -1.86 20.92 -6.07
C VAL A 134 -2.46 20.81 -7.47
N LEU A 135 -3.39 19.89 -7.67
CA LEU A 135 -3.96 19.62 -8.99
C LEU A 135 -5.10 20.56 -9.36
N GLY A 136 -5.86 21.03 -8.37
CA GLY A 136 -6.97 21.99 -8.55
C GLY A 136 -6.51 23.43 -8.77
N GLN A 137 -5.26 23.77 -8.41
CA GLN A 137 -4.63 25.09 -8.62
C GLN A 137 -5.52 26.26 -8.12
N GLY A 138 -6.27 26.05 -7.04
CA GLY A 138 -7.18 27.06 -6.47
C GLY A 138 -8.52 27.23 -7.20
N ALA A 139 -8.74 26.56 -8.33
CA ALA A 139 -10.00 26.66 -9.08
C ALA A 139 -11.10 25.73 -8.52
N ILE A 140 -10.73 24.70 -7.74
CA ILE A 140 -11.64 23.71 -7.16
C ILE A 140 -11.62 23.87 -5.64
N LEU A 141 -12.76 24.18 -5.03
CA LEU A 141 -12.88 24.29 -3.58
C LEU A 141 -13.01 22.91 -2.94
N CYS A 142 -12.00 22.48 -2.19
CA CYS A 142 -12.03 21.22 -1.45
C CYS A 142 -12.71 21.39 -0.09
N ARG A 143 -13.66 20.50 0.25
CA ARG A 143 -14.39 20.49 1.52
C ARG A 143 -14.50 19.09 2.10
N ALA A 144 -14.47 19.02 3.43
CA ALA A 144 -14.63 17.78 4.20
C ALA A 144 -15.69 17.96 5.29
N PRO A 145 -16.99 17.92 4.98
CA PRO A 145 -18.06 18.27 5.92
C PRO A 145 -18.06 17.42 7.19
N ILE A 146 -17.68 16.16 7.10
CA ILE A 146 -17.54 15.27 8.28
C ILE A 146 -16.57 15.89 9.29
N ARG A 147 -15.44 16.41 8.82
CA ARG A 147 -14.43 17.11 9.62
C ARG A 147 -14.88 18.50 10.04
N GLU A 148 -15.40 19.26 9.10
CA GLU A 148 -15.76 20.69 9.30
C GLU A 148 -16.87 20.89 10.34
N PHE A 149 -17.87 20.00 10.34
CA PHE A 149 -19.01 20.06 11.23
C PHE A 149 -18.97 19.03 12.37
N ASN A 150 -17.84 18.30 12.54
CA ASN A 150 -17.68 17.25 13.55
C ASN A 150 -18.82 16.21 13.51
N ILE A 151 -19.21 15.80 12.32
CA ILE A 151 -20.30 14.85 12.11
C ILE A 151 -19.93 13.48 12.69
N THR A 152 -20.76 12.97 13.60
CA THR A 152 -20.61 11.64 14.17
C THR A 152 -21.30 10.59 13.31
N ARG A 153 -20.84 9.34 13.40
CA ARG A 153 -21.48 8.23 12.68
C ARG A 153 -22.95 8.05 13.09
N SER A 154 -23.28 8.26 14.38
CA SER A 154 -24.66 8.23 14.87
C SER A 154 -25.52 9.30 14.22
N PHE A 155 -25.03 10.54 14.13
CA PHE A 155 -25.73 11.61 13.44
C PHE A 155 -25.95 11.30 11.96
N ALA A 156 -24.90 10.86 11.25
CA ALA A 156 -25.00 10.50 9.85
C ALA A 156 -26.00 9.34 9.59
N THR A 157 -26.02 8.35 10.49
CA THR A 157 -26.97 7.25 10.44
C THR A 157 -28.41 7.73 10.64
N GLN A 158 -28.66 8.54 11.68
CA GLN A 158 -29.98 9.09 11.97
C GLN A 158 -30.49 9.95 10.81
N TYR A 159 -29.66 10.85 10.30
CA TYR A 159 -30.00 11.72 9.17
C TYR A 159 -30.40 10.93 7.91
N LEU A 160 -29.65 9.87 7.58
CA LEU A 160 -29.98 8.99 6.45
C LEU A 160 -31.31 8.26 6.68
N GLN A 161 -31.55 7.78 7.90
CA GLN A 161 -32.82 7.12 8.25
C GLN A 161 -34.03 8.08 8.14
N GLU A 162 -33.88 9.32 8.59
CA GLU A 162 -34.89 10.37 8.43
C GLU A 162 -35.16 10.70 6.94
N CYS A 163 -34.14 10.56 6.08
CA CYS A 163 -34.28 10.64 4.62
C CYS A 163 -34.86 9.35 3.98
N GLY A 164 -35.27 8.34 4.77
CA GLY A 164 -35.79 7.07 4.27
C GLY A 164 -34.74 6.09 3.72
N VAL A 165 -33.46 6.33 3.98
CA VAL A 165 -32.34 5.52 3.48
C VAL A 165 -31.96 4.45 4.50
N ARG A 166 -31.87 3.18 4.08
CA ARG A 166 -31.46 2.08 4.95
C ARG A 166 -29.95 2.10 5.21
N VAL A 167 -29.54 1.91 6.46
CA VAL A 167 -28.14 1.78 6.89
C VAL A 167 -28.00 0.45 7.63
N SER A 168 -27.01 -0.37 7.26
CA SER A 168 -26.77 -1.67 7.89
C SER A 168 -25.96 -1.55 9.19
N GLU A 169 -26.12 -2.49 10.15
CA GLU A 169 -25.32 -2.53 11.38
C GLU A 169 -23.82 -2.75 11.10
N LYS A 170 -23.48 -3.48 10.05
CA LYS A 170 -22.08 -3.72 9.68
C LYS A 170 -21.37 -2.43 9.28
N GLU A 171 -22.07 -1.55 8.59
CA GLU A 171 -21.57 -0.21 8.21
C GLU A 171 -21.35 0.70 9.41
N THR A 172 -22.00 0.45 10.54
CA THR A 172 -21.82 1.26 11.77
C THR A 172 -20.62 0.85 12.60
N ASN A 173 -20.21 -0.43 12.58
CA ASN A 173 -19.18 -1.00 13.47
C ASN A 173 -17.76 -0.87 12.92
N TYR A 174 -17.57 -1.15 11.62
CA TYR A 174 -16.26 -1.17 10.97
C TYR A 174 -16.24 -0.30 9.72
N SER A 175 -15.06 0.26 9.44
CA SER A 175 -14.75 0.91 8.17
C SER A 175 -13.82 0.02 7.38
N TYR A 176 -14.29 -0.50 6.26
CA TYR A 176 -13.50 -1.29 5.32
C TYR A 176 -13.05 -0.42 4.16
N ASN A 177 -11.78 -0.50 3.83
CA ASN A 177 -11.22 0.19 2.68
C ASN A 177 -10.49 -0.83 1.81
N PRO A 178 -11.19 -1.47 0.85
CA PRO A 178 -10.58 -2.40 -0.09
C PRO A 178 -9.87 -1.65 -1.22
N GLY A 179 -8.71 -2.18 -1.63
CA GLY A 179 -7.93 -1.71 -2.76
C GLY A 179 -7.10 -2.84 -3.35
N LEU A 180 -6.45 -2.59 -4.49
CA LEU A 180 -5.63 -3.59 -5.19
C LEU A 180 -4.54 -4.18 -4.29
N TRP A 181 -3.89 -3.35 -3.46
CA TRP A 181 -2.73 -3.73 -2.65
C TRP A 181 -3.09 -4.29 -1.26
N GLY A 182 -4.36 -4.32 -0.92
CA GLY A 182 -4.89 -4.90 0.32
C GLY A 182 -6.12 -4.17 0.84
N VAL A 183 -6.55 -4.56 2.04
CA VAL A 183 -7.74 -4.02 2.71
C VAL A 183 -7.36 -3.55 4.10
N SER A 184 -7.80 -2.35 4.52
CA SER A 184 -7.72 -1.95 5.92
C SER A 184 -9.08 -2.04 6.60
N ILE A 185 -9.03 -2.37 7.89
CA ILE A 185 -10.19 -2.53 8.75
C ILE A 185 -9.98 -1.65 9.98
N GLY A 186 -10.84 -0.65 10.15
CA GLY A 186 -10.83 0.27 11.29
C GLY A 186 -12.14 0.22 12.08
N GLY A 187 -12.10 0.59 13.33
CA GLY A 187 -13.28 0.65 14.22
C GLY A 187 -13.20 -0.34 15.39
N LYS A 188 -14.17 -0.24 16.30
CA LYS A 188 -14.33 -1.14 17.47
C LYS A 188 -12.99 -1.57 18.13
N GLU A 189 -12.63 -2.85 17.97
CA GLU A 189 -11.46 -3.48 18.60
C GLU A 189 -10.14 -2.84 18.16
N THR A 190 -10.07 -2.30 16.94
CA THR A 190 -8.84 -1.64 16.45
C THR A 190 -8.54 -0.31 17.16
N LEU A 191 -9.52 0.28 17.85
CA LEU A 191 -9.32 1.52 18.63
C LEU A 191 -8.52 1.31 19.91
N ARG A 192 -8.30 0.06 20.32
CA ARG A 192 -7.57 -0.30 21.55
C ARG A 192 -6.34 -1.13 21.19
N SER A 193 -5.24 -0.96 21.92
CA SER A 193 -4.00 -1.70 21.73
C SER A 193 -4.13 -3.21 21.99
N ASP A 194 -5.03 -3.59 22.90
CA ASP A 194 -5.34 -4.96 23.33
C ASP A 194 -6.53 -5.59 22.60
N GLY A 195 -7.20 -4.85 21.70
CA GLY A 195 -8.36 -5.35 20.99
C GLY A 195 -7.99 -6.38 19.90
N LEU A 196 -8.65 -7.53 19.93
CA LEU A 196 -8.52 -8.57 18.91
C LEU A 196 -9.71 -8.53 17.97
N LEU A 197 -9.44 -8.39 16.68
CA LEU A 197 -10.49 -8.42 15.66
C LEU A 197 -11.07 -9.84 15.56
N PRO A 198 -12.40 -10.03 15.64
CA PRO A 198 -13.00 -11.35 15.51
C PRO A 198 -12.84 -11.90 14.08
N ASP A 199 -12.86 -13.23 13.94
CA ASP A 199 -12.57 -13.90 12.66
C ASP A 199 -13.55 -13.53 11.55
N ASP A 200 -14.80 -13.25 11.87
CA ASP A 200 -15.83 -12.85 10.93
C ASP A 200 -15.68 -11.40 10.43
N ALA A 201 -14.93 -10.56 11.15
CA ALA A 201 -14.64 -9.19 10.75
C ALA A 201 -13.48 -9.07 9.74
N TRP A 202 -12.67 -10.11 9.55
CA TRP A 202 -11.70 -10.15 8.47
C TRP A 202 -12.37 -10.28 7.10
N HIS A 203 -11.85 -9.58 6.10
CA HIS A 203 -12.41 -9.55 4.75
C HIS A 203 -12.18 -10.88 4.03
N GLY A 204 -10.95 -11.39 4.03
CA GLY A 204 -10.60 -12.70 3.48
C GLY A 204 -11.10 -13.85 4.35
N LYS A 205 -11.46 -14.98 3.74
CA LYS A 205 -11.93 -16.17 4.45
C LYS A 205 -10.98 -17.34 4.17
N PRO A 206 -10.24 -17.83 5.19
CA PRO A 206 -9.42 -19.03 5.05
C PRO A 206 -10.26 -20.26 4.72
N VAL A 207 -9.68 -21.15 3.92
CA VAL A 207 -10.30 -22.43 3.54
C VAL A 207 -9.58 -23.56 4.27
N SER A 208 -10.29 -24.29 5.12
CA SER A 208 -9.71 -25.32 6.00
C SER A 208 -9.05 -26.49 5.27
N SER A 209 -9.42 -26.73 4.00
CA SER A 209 -8.83 -27.79 3.16
C SER A 209 -7.53 -27.39 2.46
N MET A 210 -7.04 -26.17 2.64
CA MET A 210 -5.75 -25.75 2.07
C MET A 210 -4.60 -26.33 2.89
N HIS A 211 -3.68 -27.03 2.22
CA HIS A 211 -2.51 -27.65 2.86
C HIS A 211 -1.22 -27.00 2.37
N GLU A 212 -0.94 -27.10 1.08
CA GLU A 212 0.28 -26.56 0.45
C GLU A 212 0.01 -26.23 -1.01
N MET A 213 0.64 -25.16 -1.51
CA MET A 213 0.62 -24.79 -2.92
C MET A 213 1.97 -24.15 -3.30
N GLU A 214 2.52 -24.57 -4.44
CA GLU A 214 3.66 -23.88 -5.04
C GLU A 214 3.18 -23.03 -6.21
N LEU A 215 3.74 -21.81 -6.29
CA LEU A 215 3.55 -20.89 -7.40
C LEU A 215 4.88 -20.27 -7.80
N VAL A 216 4.98 -19.88 -9.07
CA VAL A 216 6.16 -19.21 -9.63
C VAL A 216 5.79 -17.79 -9.99
N LEU A 217 6.50 -16.83 -9.38
CA LEU A 217 6.45 -15.42 -9.72
C LEU A 217 7.66 -15.03 -10.55
N SER A 218 7.42 -14.48 -11.73
CA SER A 218 8.47 -13.97 -12.62
C SER A 218 8.48 -12.45 -12.61
N PHE A 219 9.69 -11.89 -12.69
CA PHE A 219 9.93 -10.45 -12.76
C PHE A 219 10.79 -10.13 -13.98
N LYS A 220 10.50 -9.01 -14.62
CA LYS A 220 11.29 -8.46 -15.71
C LYS A 220 11.66 -7.02 -15.38
N THR A 221 12.95 -6.77 -15.21
CA THR A 221 13.46 -5.47 -14.72
C THR A 221 12.70 -4.97 -13.47
N GLY A 222 12.52 -5.87 -12.49
CA GLY A 222 11.79 -5.63 -11.25
C GLY A 222 10.27 -5.62 -11.36
N THR A 223 9.72 -5.42 -12.56
CA THR A 223 8.27 -5.40 -12.78
C THR A 223 7.70 -6.81 -12.71
N LEU A 224 6.58 -6.97 -12.04
CA LEU A 224 5.83 -8.22 -11.97
C LEU A 224 5.35 -8.61 -13.38
N ASP A 225 5.88 -9.71 -13.89
CA ASP A 225 5.72 -10.13 -15.29
C ASP A 225 4.75 -11.30 -15.45
N LYS A 226 4.88 -12.31 -14.57
CA LYS A 226 4.10 -13.55 -14.71
C LYS A 226 3.84 -14.23 -13.38
N LEU A 227 2.64 -14.77 -13.21
CA LEU A 227 2.28 -15.75 -12.20
C LEU A 227 1.98 -17.08 -12.89
N SER A 228 2.59 -18.18 -12.43
CA SER A 228 2.32 -19.52 -12.95
C SER A 228 2.16 -20.50 -11.81
N TYR A 229 1.13 -21.35 -11.89
CA TYR A 229 0.92 -22.53 -11.05
C TYR A 229 0.05 -23.53 -11.83
N PRO A 230 -0.12 -24.81 -11.37
CA PRO A 230 -0.85 -25.80 -12.13
C PRO A 230 -2.23 -25.33 -12.59
N GLY A 231 -2.43 -25.33 -13.91
CA GLY A 231 -3.70 -24.96 -14.57
C GLY A 231 -3.91 -23.47 -14.83
N GLU A 232 -3.02 -22.57 -14.39
CA GLU A 232 -3.20 -21.12 -14.60
C GLU A 232 -1.88 -20.38 -14.86
N CYS A 233 -1.96 -19.39 -15.75
CA CYS A 233 -0.86 -18.50 -16.08
C CYS A 233 -1.39 -17.10 -16.38
N LEU A 234 -0.93 -16.10 -15.63
CA LEU A 234 -1.32 -14.69 -15.76
C LEU A 234 -0.11 -13.82 -16.05
N SER A 235 -0.31 -12.76 -16.86
CA SER A 235 0.75 -11.81 -17.24
C SER A 235 0.39 -10.34 -16.99
N SER A 236 -0.84 -10.01 -16.61
CA SER A 236 -1.20 -8.67 -16.19
C SER A 236 -0.85 -8.48 -14.70
N PRO A 237 -0.04 -7.48 -14.33
CA PRO A 237 0.30 -7.23 -12.92
C PRO A 237 -0.92 -7.05 -12.02
N VAL A 238 -1.96 -6.34 -12.51
CA VAL A 238 -3.21 -6.16 -11.76
C VAL A 238 -3.91 -7.50 -11.53
N ALA A 239 -4.06 -8.32 -12.58
CA ALA A 239 -4.68 -9.64 -12.47
C ALA A 239 -3.87 -10.58 -11.56
N ILE A 240 -2.53 -10.52 -11.62
CA ILE A 240 -1.63 -11.28 -10.74
C ILE A 240 -1.88 -10.90 -9.27
N ILE A 241 -1.90 -9.60 -8.94
CA ILE A 241 -2.13 -9.12 -7.58
C ILE A 241 -3.51 -9.55 -7.07
N GLN A 242 -4.56 -9.39 -7.88
CA GLN A 242 -5.91 -9.83 -7.53
C GLN A 242 -5.97 -11.33 -7.28
N ARG A 243 -5.31 -12.12 -8.13
CA ARG A 243 -5.28 -13.58 -7.98
C ARG A 243 -4.50 -14.02 -6.75
N LEU A 244 -3.35 -13.41 -6.49
CA LEU A 244 -2.56 -13.66 -5.28
C LEU A 244 -3.31 -13.28 -4.00
N THR A 245 -4.11 -12.22 -4.05
CA THR A 245 -4.99 -11.85 -2.93
C THR A 245 -6.02 -12.96 -2.66
N GLN A 246 -6.67 -13.49 -3.69
CA GLN A 246 -7.63 -14.60 -3.53
C GLN A 246 -6.98 -15.87 -2.97
N ILE A 247 -5.85 -16.27 -3.55
CA ILE A 247 -5.08 -17.44 -3.10
C ILE A 247 -4.63 -17.22 -1.65
N GLY A 248 -3.99 -16.10 -1.35
CA GLY A 248 -3.46 -15.81 -0.03
C GLY A 248 -4.54 -15.74 1.05
N ASN A 249 -5.72 -15.18 0.74
CA ASN A 249 -6.88 -15.20 1.63
C ASN A 249 -7.31 -16.64 1.96
N ALA A 250 -7.33 -17.54 0.97
CA ALA A 250 -7.67 -18.95 1.19
C ALA A 250 -6.68 -19.66 2.13
N PHE A 251 -5.41 -19.24 2.13
CA PHE A 251 -4.37 -19.73 3.05
C PHE A 251 -4.32 -18.99 4.40
N GLY A 252 -5.15 -17.97 4.61
CA GLY A 252 -5.13 -17.13 5.82
C GLY A 252 -3.93 -16.20 5.92
N LEU A 253 -3.29 -15.88 4.79
CA LEU A 253 -2.11 -15.02 4.72
C LEU A 253 -2.46 -13.53 4.81
N GLY A 254 -1.48 -12.71 5.16
CA GLY A 254 -1.54 -11.25 5.06
C GLY A 254 -2.38 -10.54 6.13
N ARG A 255 -2.80 -11.22 7.20
CA ARG A 255 -3.57 -10.63 8.30
C ARG A 255 -2.66 -10.05 9.37
N HIS A 256 -2.69 -8.75 9.52
CA HIS A 256 -1.79 -8.03 10.42
C HIS A 256 -2.47 -6.88 11.15
N TYR A 257 -1.80 -6.38 12.18
CA TYR A 257 -2.12 -5.14 12.86
C TYR A 257 -0.96 -4.15 12.71
N HIS A 258 -1.28 -2.92 12.39
CA HIS A 258 -0.30 -1.83 12.37
C HIS A 258 -0.64 -0.76 13.40
N VAL A 259 0.37 -0.33 14.14
CA VAL A 259 0.30 0.83 15.03
C VAL A 259 1.26 1.88 14.49
N GLY A 260 0.71 2.98 14.00
CA GLY A 260 1.48 4.06 13.39
C GLY A 260 1.20 5.41 14.03
N THR A 261 1.97 6.41 13.64
CA THR A 261 1.71 7.80 13.99
C THR A 261 1.12 8.49 12.77
N SER A 262 -0.06 9.09 12.93
CA SER A 262 -0.69 9.89 11.90
C SER A 262 0.08 11.19 11.65
N VAL A 263 -0.14 11.85 10.50
CA VAL A 263 0.48 13.14 10.17
C VAL A 263 0.28 14.18 11.28
N PRO A 264 -0.91 14.31 11.92
CA PRO A 264 -1.10 15.22 13.06
C PRO A 264 -0.50 14.72 14.38
N GLY A 265 0.32 13.67 14.39
CA GLY A 265 1.04 13.21 15.58
C GLY A 265 0.28 12.27 16.51
N LYS A 266 -0.93 11.81 16.15
CA LYS A 266 -1.71 10.87 16.97
C LYS A 266 -1.34 9.43 16.65
N LYS A 267 -1.24 8.58 17.70
CA LYS A 267 -1.15 7.14 17.53
C LYS A 267 -2.47 6.59 17.02
N GLY A 268 -2.40 5.78 15.98
CA GLY A 268 -3.52 5.05 15.41
C GLY A 268 -3.19 3.59 15.23
N ARG A 269 -4.19 2.72 15.38
CA ARG A 269 -4.08 1.29 15.12
C ARG A 269 -5.11 0.89 14.08
N LEU A 270 -4.73 0.02 13.17
CA LEU A 270 -5.63 -0.59 12.19
C LEU A 270 -5.28 -2.07 12.02
N ALA A 271 -6.26 -2.87 11.65
CA ALA A 271 -6.04 -4.20 11.09
C ALA A 271 -5.99 -4.09 9.56
N TYR A 272 -5.23 -4.97 8.90
CA TYR A 272 -5.16 -4.99 7.46
C TYR A 272 -4.90 -6.39 6.93
N GLU A 273 -5.31 -6.61 5.69
CA GLU A 273 -5.03 -7.82 4.92
C GLU A 273 -4.31 -7.42 3.63
N SER A 274 -3.12 -7.97 3.42
CA SER A 274 -2.28 -7.68 2.25
C SER A 274 -1.54 -8.93 1.74
N PRO A 275 -2.23 -10.06 1.51
CA PRO A 275 -1.57 -11.32 1.18
C PRO A 275 -0.76 -11.26 -0.11
N ALA A 276 -1.22 -10.54 -1.14
CA ALA A 276 -0.46 -10.36 -2.37
C ALA A 276 0.85 -9.61 -2.13
N ALA A 277 0.84 -8.55 -1.31
CA ALA A 277 2.04 -7.80 -0.98
C ALA A 277 3.09 -8.68 -0.27
N ASP A 278 2.66 -9.47 0.70
CA ASP A 278 3.55 -10.36 1.45
C ASP A 278 4.19 -11.42 0.53
N ILE A 279 3.39 -12.05 -0.35
CA ILE A 279 3.88 -13.05 -1.31
C ILE A 279 4.85 -12.42 -2.32
N ILE A 280 4.50 -11.27 -2.89
CA ILE A 280 5.32 -10.58 -3.89
C ILE A 280 6.63 -10.09 -3.27
N TYR A 281 6.59 -9.48 -2.08
CA TYR A 281 7.81 -9.03 -1.40
C TYR A 281 8.76 -10.17 -1.05
N GLU A 282 8.24 -11.32 -0.63
CA GLU A 282 9.07 -12.48 -0.33
C GLU A 282 9.77 -13.01 -1.60
N ALA A 283 9.04 -13.11 -2.71
CA ALA A 283 9.59 -13.52 -3.99
C ALA A 283 10.60 -12.51 -4.54
N HIS A 284 10.24 -11.21 -4.56
CA HIS A 284 11.06 -10.15 -5.12
C HIS A 284 12.36 -9.97 -4.35
N ARG A 285 12.31 -9.93 -3.00
CA ARG A 285 13.50 -9.89 -2.15
C ARG A 285 14.43 -11.06 -2.37
N THR A 286 13.88 -12.26 -2.56
CA THR A 286 14.69 -13.45 -2.79
C THR A 286 15.39 -13.36 -4.13
N LEU A 287 14.73 -12.88 -5.19
CA LEU A 287 15.37 -12.65 -6.48
C LEU A 287 16.46 -11.56 -6.38
N GLU A 288 16.19 -10.45 -5.69
CA GLU A 288 17.19 -9.38 -5.51
C GLU A 288 18.46 -9.85 -4.81
N LYS A 289 18.35 -10.74 -3.82
CA LYS A 289 19.51 -11.28 -3.09
C LYS A 289 20.52 -12.00 -3.99
N ILE A 290 20.09 -12.60 -5.08
CA ILE A 290 20.99 -13.31 -6.01
C ILE A 290 21.47 -12.41 -7.16
N VAL A 291 20.85 -11.25 -7.38
CA VAL A 291 21.11 -10.36 -8.52
C VAL A 291 21.85 -9.07 -8.13
N LEU A 292 21.50 -8.48 -7.00
CA LEU A 292 22.05 -7.19 -6.57
C LEU A 292 23.33 -7.39 -5.74
N THR A 293 24.26 -6.43 -5.86
CA THR A 293 25.42 -6.35 -4.97
C THR A 293 25.00 -5.91 -3.58
N GLN A 294 25.81 -6.22 -2.56
CA GLN A 294 25.58 -5.79 -1.18
C GLN A 294 25.41 -4.27 -1.06
N ALA A 295 26.21 -3.50 -1.80
CA ALA A 295 26.11 -2.04 -1.80
C ALA A 295 24.78 -1.54 -2.38
N GLN A 296 24.26 -2.17 -3.44
CA GLN A 296 22.95 -1.84 -4.00
C GLN A 296 21.81 -2.15 -3.01
N VAL A 297 21.84 -3.31 -2.36
CA VAL A 297 20.83 -3.70 -1.36
C VAL A 297 20.83 -2.71 -0.20
N THR A 298 22.00 -2.38 0.34
CA THR A 298 22.15 -1.47 1.48
C THR A 298 21.76 -0.04 1.13
N GLY A 299 22.22 0.47 -0.02
CA GLY A 299 21.95 1.84 -0.47
C GLY A 299 20.50 2.05 -0.90
N LYS A 300 19.82 1.01 -1.41
CA LYS A 300 18.43 1.10 -1.85
C LYS A 300 17.45 1.33 -0.69
N LYS A 301 17.67 0.67 0.45
CA LYS A 301 16.69 0.64 1.54
C LYS A 301 16.30 2.03 2.06
N PRO A 302 17.22 2.95 2.43
CA PRO A 302 16.83 4.28 2.94
C PRO A 302 16.03 5.10 1.94
N LEU A 303 16.33 4.99 0.64
CA LEU A 303 15.61 5.72 -0.41
C LEU A 303 14.23 5.11 -0.68
N ALA A 304 14.10 3.80 -0.58
CA ALA A 304 12.82 3.11 -0.64
C ALA A 304 11.92 3.49 0.55
N ASP A 305 12.48 3.54 1.76
CA ASP A 305 11.78 4.00 2.96
C ASP A 305 11.34 5.47 2.80
N SER A 306 12.17 6.33 2.21
CA SER A 306 11.83 7.72 1.89
C SER A 306 10.68 7.80 0.89
N PHE A 307 10.67 6.99 -0.17
CA PHE A 307 9.55 6.91 -1.10
C PHE A 307 8.25 6.55 -0.36
N GLY A 308 8.27 5.50 0.47
CA GLY A 308 7.12 5.10 1.28
C GLY A 308 6.62 6.21 2.20
N GLN A 309 7.53 6.95 2.83
CA GLN A 309 7.19 8.07 3.70
C GLN A 309 6.52 9.22 2.92
N MET A 310 7.06 9.59 1.75
CA MET A 310 6.48 10.64 0.88
C MET A 310 5.05 10.27 0.46
N ILE A 311 4.83 9.03 0.02
CA ILE A 311 3.49 8.55 -0.35
C ILE A 311 2.55 8.55 0.86
N HIS A 312 3.03 8.10 2.02
CA HIS A 312 2.22 8.08 3.26
C HIS A 312 1.77 9.48 3.71
N GLU A 313 2.64 10.47 3.58
CA GLU A 313 2.44 11.85 4.02
C GLU A 313 1.76 12.75 2.98
N ALA A 314 1.16 12.19 1.93
CA ALA A 314 0.51 12.95 0.86
C ALA A 314 1.44 13.82 0.01
N LYS A 315 2.71 13.47 -0.09
CA LYS A 315 3.74 14.20 -0.87
C LYS A 315 4.00 13.60 -2.25
N MET A 316 3.02 12.90 -2.84
CA MET A 316 3.18 12.22 -4.14
C MET A 316 3.56 13.17 -5.29
N PHE A 317 3.19 14.45 -5.17
CA PHE A 317 3.43 15.46 -6.20
C PHE A 317 4.72 16.27 -5.98
N ASP A 318 5.51 15.94 -4.97
CA ASP A 318 6.81 16.54 -4.74
C ASP A 318 7.82 15.99 -5.76
N PRO A 319 8.64 16.83 -6.42
CA PRO A 319 9.61 16.39 -7.44
C PRO A 319 10.60 15.34 -6.91
N PHE A 320 10.91 15.34 -5.62
CA PHE A 320 11.78 14.32 -5.01
C PHE A 320 11.19 12.90 -5.16
N VAL A 321 9.88 12.74 -5.30
CA VAL A 321 9.27 11.43 -5.58
C VAL A 321 9.70 10.89 -6.94
N ASP A 322 9.86 11.75 -7.95
CA ASP A 322 10.34 11.33 -9.28
C ASP A 322 11.85 11.00 -9.25
N ASP A 323 12.65 11.69 -8.44
CA ASP A 323 14.05 11.33 -8.20
C ASP A 323 14.15 9.94 -7.55
N LEU A 324 13.32 9.67 -6.53
CA LEU A 324 13.25 8.37 -5.88
C LEU A 324 12.78 7.25 -6.82
N ARG A 325 11.79 7.51 -7.66
CA ARG A 325 11.33 6.57 -8.71
C ARG A 325 12.48 6.22 -9.66
N SER A 326 13.16 7.23 -10.16
CA SER A 326 14.31 7.07 -11.07
C SER A 326 15.43 6.24 -10.44
N PHE A 327 15.74 6.49 -9.17
CA PHE A 327 16.71 5.70 -8.42
C PHE A 327 16.24 4.25 -8.28
N LEU A 328 15.01 4.02 -7.85
CA LEU A 328 14.46 2.67 -7.70
C LEU A 328 14.47 1.90 -9.03
N GLU A 329 14.06 2.52 -10.12
CA GLU A 329 14.13 1.93 -11.47
C GLU A 329 15.55 1.53 -11.86
N SER A 330 16.54 2.37 -11.54
CA SER A 330 17.94 2.08 -11.86
C SER A 330 18.45 0.83 -11.16
N THR A 331 17.98 0.54 -9.93
CA THR A 331 18.35 -0.67 -9.18
C THR A 331 17.74 -1.93 -9.77
N GLN A 332 16.64 -1.82 -10.51
CA GLN A 332 15.89 -2.95 -11.04
C GLN A 332 16.34 -3.46 -12.42
N ARG A 333 17.27 -2.79 -13.07
CA ARG A 333 17.70 -3.10 -14.45
C ARG A 333 18.08 -4.56 -14.69
N ARG A 334 18.62 -5.26 -13.69
CA ARG A 334 18.99 -6.66 -13.74
C ARG A 334 18.09 -7.59 -12.92
N VAL A 335 17.11 -7.06 -12.20
CA VAL A 335 16.18 -7.87 -11.40
C VAL A 335 15.17 -8.52 -12.36
N THR A 336 15.66 -9.55 -13.06
CA THR A 336 14.91 -10.34 -14.04
C THR A 336 15.11 -11.81 -13.73
N GLY A 337 14.03 -12.57 -13.62
CA GLY A 337 14.07 -13.97 -13.26
C GLY A 337 12.77 -14.45 -12.66
N ALA A 338 12.82 -15.62 -12.04
CA ALA A 338 11.66 -16.24 -11.43
C ALA A 338 11.99 -16.73 -10.01
N CYS A 339 11.00 -16.66 -9.13
CA CYS A 339 11.07 -17.20 -7.78
C CYS A 339 9.91 -18.19 -7.57
N THR A 340 10.21 -19.39 -7.07
CA THR A 340 9.20 -20.34 -6.61
C THR A 340 8.88 -20.07 -5.16
N VAL A 341 7.59 -19.84 -4.89
CA VAL A 341 7.07 -19.57 -3.56
C VAL A 341 6.15 -20.71 -3.16
N ARG A 342 6.36 -21.25 -1.98
CA ARG A 342 5.51 -22.24 -1.34
C ARG A 342 4.62 -21.56 -0.31
N LEU A 343 3.31 -21.71 -0.47
CA LEU A 343 2.30 -21.27 0.46
C LEU A 343 1.84 -22.43 1.32
N ILE A 344 1.79 -22.23 2.61
CA ILE A 344 1.17 -23.13 3.60
C ILE A 344 0.25 -22.29 4.50
N PRO A 345 -0.71 -22.87 5.21
CA PRO A 345 -1.57 -22.11 6.10
C PRO A 345 -0.77 -21.16 7.02
N ASN A 346 -1.08 -19.88 6.94
CA ASN A 346 -0.45 -18.78 7.70
C ASN A 346 1.07 -18.57 7.47
N ALA A 347 1.67 -19.18 6.41
CA ALA A 347 3.09 -18.94 6.14
C ALA A 347 3.43 -18.94 4.63
N ILE A 348 4.48 -18.18 4.30
CA ILE A 348 5.03 -18.01 2.96
C ILE A 348 6.51 -18.37 3.01
N LYS A 349 6.98 -19.14 2.02
CA LYS A 349 8.40 -19.52 1.89
C LYS A 349 8.84 -19.38 0.42
N ALA A 350 9.76 -18.47 0.14
CA ALA A 350 10.49 -18.53 -1.13
C ALA A 350 11.49 -19.69 -1.07
N ILE A 351 11.40 -20.63 -2.01
CA ILE A 351 12.20 -21.87 -2.01
C ILE A 351 13.30 -21.87 -3.05
N THR A 352 13.08 -21.29 -4.21
CA THR A 352 14.12 -21.16 -5.24
C THR A 352 14.01 -19.82 -5.95
N ALA A 353 15.13 -19.34 -6.47
CA ALA A 353 15.15 -18.21 -7.40
C ALA A 353 16.12 -18.53 -8.55
N THR A 354 15.78 -18.08 -9.75
CA THR A 354 16.58 -18.21 -10.95
C THR A 354 16.66 -16.89 -11.70
N SER A 355 17.85 -16.56 -12.21
CA SER A 355 18.05 -15.31 -12.97
C SER A 355 19.19 -15.49 -13.99
N PRO A 356 19.12 -14.87 -15.18
CA PRO A 356 20.29 -14.79 -16.06
C PRO A 356 21.42 -13.91 -15.48
N PHE A 357 21.13 -13.14 -14.40
CA PHE A 357 22.08 -12.26 -13.72
C PHE A 357 22.45 -12.79 -12.31
N ASP A 358 22.28 -14.07 -12.06
CA ASP A 358 22.54 -14.71 -10.78
C ASP A 358 24.05 -14.67 -10.44
N LEU A 359 24.40 -13.96 -9.38
CA LEU A 359 25.77 -13.83 -8.89
C LEU A 359 26.32 -15.11 -8.26
N LEU A 360 25.45 -16.02 -7.79
CA LEU A 360 25.87 -17.33 -7.26
C LEU A 360 26.29 -18.31 -8.36
N SER A 361 25.75 -18.16 -9.58
CA SER A 361 25.99 -19.03 -10.72
C SER A 361 27.20 -18.59 -11.56
N VAL A 362 27.85 -17.47 -11.24
CA VAL A 362 29.05 -17.00 -11.97
C VAL A 362 30.20 -17.96 -11.70
N LYS A 363 30.90 -18.37 -12.78
CA LYS A 363 32.05 -19.26 -12.67
C LYS A 363 33.10 -18.70 -11.72
N GLY A 364 33.54 -19.51 -10.74
CA GLY A 364 34.50 -19.10 -9.72
C GLY A 364 33.92 -18.39 -8.49
N SER A 365 32.58 -18.12 -8.45
CA SER A 365 31.91 -17.48 -7.31
C SER A 365 31.32 -18.47 -6.31
N THR A 366 31.59 -19.77 -6.48
CA THR A 366 31.03 -20.80 -5.60
C THR A 366 31.43 -20.55 -4.14
N TYR A 367 30.43 -20.47 -3.27
CA TYR A 367 30.67 -20.37 -1.83
C TYR A 367 31.11 -21.73 -1.27
N GLY A 368 32.23 -21.76 -0.51
CA GLY A 368 32.75 -22.94 0.14
C GLY A 368 34.14 -23.34 -0.35
N GLU A 369 34.54 -24.60 -0.07
CA GLU A 369 35.89 -25.15 -0.32
C GLU A 369 36.29 -25.18 -1.81
N ALA A 370 35.31 -25.18 -2.71
CA ALA A 370 35.52 -25.21 -4.16
C ALA A 370 35.71 -23.83 -4.80
N SER A 371 35.79 -22.75 -4.00
CA SER A 371 36.02 -21.39 -4.54
C SER A 371 37.41 -21.31 -5.19
N THR A 372 37.46 -20.81 -6.43
CA THR A 372 38.70 -20.60 -7.18
C THR A 372 39.04 -19.12 -7.39
N ALA A 373 38.19 -18.23 -6.90
CA ALA A 373 38.36 -16.79 -7.09
C ALA A 373 39.50 -16.21 -6.24
N TYR A 374 39.72 -16.77 -5.06
CA TYR A 374 40.76 -16.38 -4.12
C TYR A 374 41.10 -17.59 -3.22
N ASP A 375 42.28 -17.60 -2.61
CA ASP A 375 42.75 -18.62 -1.69
C ASP A 375 42.75 -18.16 -0.22
N GLY A 376 43.16 -19.07 0.69
CA GLY A 376 43.21 -18.79 2.13
C GLY A 376 44.14 -17.64 2.52
N THR A 377 45.20 -17.38 1.78
CA THR A 377 46.16 -16.29 2.03
C THR A 377 45.49 -14.92 1.78
N HIS A 378 44.71 -14.85 0.71
CA HIS A 378 43.92 -13.61 0.43
C HIS A 378 42.86 -13.38 1.51
N ALA A 379 42.19 -14.44 1.98
CA ALA A 379 41.19 -14.33 3.04
C ALA A 379 41.80 -13.91 4.37
N GLU A 380 42.99 -14.46 4.75
CA GLU A 380 43.72 -14.08 5.95
C GLU A 380 44.14 -12.61 5.91
N GLY A 381 44.74 -12.15 4.80
CA GLY A 381 45.13 -10.77 4.62
C GLY A 381 43.91 -9.80 4.70
N SER A 382 42.78 -10.19 4.10
CA SER A 382 41.55 -9.40 4.19
C SER A 382 41.05 -9.29 5.63
N ALA A 383 41.03 -10.40 6.39
CA ALA A 383 40.63 -10.39 7.79
C ALA A 383 41.51 -9.53 8.68
N LEU A 384 42.86 -9.54 8.44
CA LEU A 384 43.82 -8.69 9.15
C LEU A 384 43.48 -7.22 8.93
N LEU A 385 43.28 -6.80 7.68
CA LEU A 385 42.98 -5.41 7.32
C LEU A 385 41.61 -4.99 7.87
N HIS A 386 40.59 -5.86 7.77
CA HIS A 386 39.25 -5.57 8.26
C HIS A 386 39.21 -5.38 9.79
N GLY A 387 40.03 -6.14 10.53
CA GLY A 387 40.13 -6.02 11.98
C GLY A 387 41.10 -4.94 12.48
N TYR A 388 41.84 -4.27 11.59
CA TYR A 388 42.99 -3.39 11.97
C TYR A 388 42.55 -2.19 12.84
N GLU A 389 41.54 -1.44 12.41
CA GLU A 389 41.02 -0.28 13.16
C GLU A 389 40.45 -0.70 14.53
N GLN A 390 39.68 -1.79 14.58
CA GLN A 390 39.17 -2.31 15.83
C GLN A 390 40.26 -2.73 16.81
N ARG A 391 41.33 -3.35 16.30
CA ARG A 391 42.54 -3.70 17.09
C ARG A 391 43.18 -2.48 17.68
N LEU A 392 43.39 -1.39 16.88
CA LEU A 392 43.95 -0.15 17.36
C LEU A 392 43.09 0.47 18.47
N TYR A 393 41.77 0.55 18.25
CA TYR A 393 40.83 1.05 19.26
C TYR A 393 40.91 0.28 20.59
N HIS A 394 40.94 -1.03 20.53
CA HIS A 394 41.04 -1.88 21.75
C HIS A 394 42.41 -1.74 22.42
N SER A 395 43.52 -1.53 21.67
CA SER A 395 44.81 -1.33 22.28
C SER A 395 44.90 -0.05 23.10
N LEU A 396 44.21 1.02 22.68
CA LEU A 396 44.10 2.27 23.46
C LEU A 396 43.25 2.11 24.72
N SER A 397 42.22 1.31 24.67
CA SER A 397 41.35 1.03 25.81
C SER A 397 42.04 0.22 26.92
N SER A 398 43.12 -0.51 26.58
CA SER A 398 43.88 -1.33 27.48
C SER A 398 45.02 -0.55 28.20
N GLN A 399 45.28 0.73 27.83
CA GLN A 399 46.24 1.57 28.54
C GLN A 399 45.60 2.15 29.80
N PRO A 400 46.19 1.98 30.98
CA PRO A 400 45.69 2.63 32.20
C PRO A 400 45.64 4.14 31.95
N SER A 401 44.48 4.75 32.28
CA SER A 401 44.24 6.19 32.11
C SER A 401 45.37 7.05 32.69
N GLN A 402 46.28 7.53 31.90
CA GLN A 402 47.27 8.57 32.30
C GLN A 402 46.60 9.96 32.45
N LEU A 403 45.28 10.04 32.37
CA LEU A 403 44.49 11.29 32.46
C LEU A 403 44.11 11.70 33.89
N SER A 404 44.64 11.04 34.92
CA SER A 404 44.36 11.42 36.34
C SER A 404 45.48 12.15 37.05
N ARG A 405 46.42 12.81 36.33
CA ARG A 405 47.41 13.71 36.92
C ARG A 405 47.65 14.93 36.05
N GLN A 406 46.75 15.88 36.11
CA GLN A 406 47.01 17.31 36.02
C GLN A 406 45.96 18.08 36.77
#